data_d6e20b1d8aa51837c808899a2e78c550
#
_entry.id   d6e20b1d8aa51837c808899a2e78c550
#
_cell.length_a   1.000
_cell.length_b   1.000
_cell.length_c   1.000
_cell.angle_alpha   90.00
_cell.angle_beta   90.00
_cell.angle_gamma   90.00
#
_symmetry.space_group_name_H-M   'P 1'
#
loop_
_entity.id
_entity.type
_entity.pdbx_description
1 polymer ?
#
loop_
_entity_poly.entity_id
_entity_poly.type
_entity_poly.pdbx_seq_one_letter_code
_entity_poly.pdbx_strand_id
1 'polypeptide(L)'
;MASLSYAWNTGDTQTLASLSAENVPFADGYINAINSLYSNGWAYGNSAAITSIVEVEPVTAEMGAPPNTIGVLFHVTTTNGTSCQGQRIVVSDNEYTVSFALFMTWQGDRWLVTDGNIPHGNDK
;
A
#
# COMPACT_ATOMS: atom_id res chain seq x y z
N MET A 1 1.52 -5.86 -2.63
CA MET A 1 2.58 -5.63 -1.63
C MET A 1 3.99 -5.63 -2.22
N ALA A 2 4.29 -6.51 -3.16
CA ALA A 2 5.61 -6.49 -3.80
C ALA A 2 5.90 -5.16 -4.50
N SER A 3 4.92 -4.59 -5.19
CA SER A 3 5.08 -3.29 -5.87
C SER A 3 5.30 -2.14 -4.89
N LEU A 4 4.68 -2.20 -3.72
CA LEU A 4 4.87 -1.19 -2.68
C LEU A 4 6.29 -1.28 -2.12
N SER A 5 6.77 -2.49 -1.80
CA SER A 5 8.14 -2.69 -1.33
C SER A 5 9.16 -2.25 -2.37
N TYR A 6 8.92 -2.58 -3.64
CA TYR A 6 9.79 -2.15 -4.74
C TYR A 6 9.87 -0.63 -4.80
N ALA A 7 8.73 0.05 -4.70
CA ALA A 7 8.68 1.51 -4.74
C ALA A 7 9.46 2.13 -3.56
N TRP A 8 9.29 1.58 -2.35
CA TRP A 8 10.04 2.05 -1.19
C TRP A 8 11.54 1.84 -1.34
N ASN A 9 11.95 0.73 -1.97
CA ASN A 9 13.38 0.38 -2.08
C ASN A 9 14.07 1.03 -3.27
N THR A 10 13.35 1.59 -4.22
CA THR A 10 13.92 2.14 -5.45
C THR A 10 13.53 3.58 -5.75
N GLY A 11 12.43 4.06 -5.16
CA GLY A 11 11.85 5.36 -5.51
C GLY A 11 11.02 5.35 -6.79
N ASP A 12 10.92 4.21 -7.46
CA ASP A 12 10.13 4.08 -8.68
C ASP A 12 8.69 3.72 -8.31
N THR A 13 7.77 4.65 -8.54
CA THR A 13 6.36 4.50 -8.18
C THR A 13 5.46 4.16 -9.37
N GLN A 14 5.99 3.94 -10.55
CA GLN A 14 5.19 3.74 -11.75
C GLN A 14 4.32 2.48 -11.67
N THR A 15 4.88 1.37 -11.25
CA THR A 15 4.12 0.13 -11.11
C THR A 15 3.02 0.28 -10.05
N LEU A 16 3.37 0.88 -8.92
CA LEU A 16 2.41 1.13 -7.85
C LEU A 16 1.25 1.99 -8.34
N ALA A 17 1.54 3.06 -9.06
CA ALA A 17 0.52 3.94 -9.63
C ALA A 17 -0.38 3.20 -10.62
N SER A 18 0.18 2.29 -11.42
CA SER A 18 -0.59 1.54 -12.43
C SER A 18 -1.57 0.54 -11.84
N LEU A 19 -1.41 0.18 -10.57
CA LEU A 19 -2.30 -0.75 -9.86
C LEU A 19 -3.48 -0.05 -9.21
N SER A 20 -3.53 1.27 -9.25
CA SER A 20 -4.59 2.07 -8.63
C SER A 20 -5.31 2.90 -9.67
N ALA A 21 -6.59 3.17 -9.42
CA ALA A 21 -7.34 4.15 -10.19
C ALA A 21 -6.79 5.56 -9.93
N GLU A 22 -7.14 6.51 -10.77
CA GLU A 22 -6.74 7.90 -10.56
C GLU A 22 -7.39 8.48 -9.31
N ASN A 23 -6.66 9.35 -8.63
CA ASN A 23 -7.16 10.11 -7.48
C ASN A 23 -7.63 9.24 -6.32
N VAL A 24 -6.93 8.15 -6.06
CA VAL A 24 -7.16 7.31 -4.89
C VAL A 24 -6.28 7.81 -3.75
N PRO A 25 -6.85 8.43 -2.70
CA PRO A 25 -6.05 9.03 -1.62
C PRO A 25 -5.10 8.05 -0.94
N PHE A 26 -5.52 6.81 -0.78
CA PHE A 26 -4.69 5.79 -0.16
C PHE A 26 -3.39 5.55 -0.96
N ALA A 27 -3.52 5.36 -2.28
CA ALA A 27 -2.38 5.16 -3.17
C ALA A 27 -1.55 6.43 -3.31
N ASP A 28 -2.21 7.58 -3.46
CA ASP A 28 -1.54 8.87 -3.59
C ASP A 28 -0.71 9.20 -2.34
N GLY A 29 -1.19 8.81 -1.17
CA GLY A 29 -0.46 8.99 0.07
C GLY A 29 0.88 8.27 0.06
N TYR A 30 0.91 7.02 -0.37
CA TYR A 30 2.16 6.27 -0.50
C TYR A 30 3.08 6.83 -1.57
N ILE A 31 2.53 7.16 -2.74
CA ILE A 31 3.32 7.71 -3.84
C ILE A 31 3.97 9.03 -3.43
N ASN A 32 3.22 9.91 -2.79
CA ASN A 32 3.74 11.19 -2.34
C ASN A 32 4.80 11.02 -1.24
N ALA A 33 4.59 10.08 -0.32
CA ALA A 33 5.56 9.79 0.73
C ALA A 33 6.87 9.27 0.16
N ILE A 34 6.80 8.37 -0.82
CA ILE A 34 7.98 7.80 -1.47
C ILE A 34 8.72 8.88 -2.27
N ASN A 35 8.01 9.69 -3.03
CA ASN A 35 8.61 10.77 -3.80
C ASN A 35 9.27 11.81 -2.88
N SER A 36 8.63 12.12 -1.76
CA SER A 36 9.19 13.03 -0.78
C SER A 36 10.47 12.50 -0.16
N LEU A 37 10.50 11.22 0.18
CA LEU A 37 11.72 10.59 0.71
C LEU A 37 12.85 10.67 -0.32
N TYR A 38 12.59 10.26 -1.55
CA TYR A 38 13.63 10.19 -2.58
C TYR A 38 14.04 11.56 -3.13
N SER A 39 13.31 12.62 -2.83
CA SER A 39 13.75 13.97 -3.17
C SER A 39 15.00 14.39 -2.39
N ASN A 40 15.26 13.76 -1.25
CA ASN A 40 16.36 14.13 -0.36
C ASN A 40 16.94 12.91 0.37
N GLY A 41 16.73 11.71 -0.15
CA GLY A 41 17.21 10.52 0.53
C GLY A 41 16.97 9.25 -0.26
N TRP A 42 16.96 8.15 0.47
CA TRP A 42 16.79 6.81 -0.09
C TRP A 42 16.35 5.85 1.01
N ALA A 43 15.89 4.67 0.59
CA ALA A 43 15.57 3.58 1.51
C ALA A 43 15.89 2.24 0.87
N TYR A 44 16.15 1.24 1.71
CA TYR A 44 16.30 -0.16 1.25
C TYR A 44 15.96 -1.10 2.39
N GLY A 45 15.78 -2.37 2.05
CA GLY A 45 15.45 -3.39 3.05
C GLY A 45 13.99 -3.38 3.49
N ASN A 46 13.15 -2.58 2.85
CA ASN A 46 11.71 -2.63 3.07
C ASN A 46 11.16 -3.95 2.54
N SER A 47 10.34 -4.62 3.31
CA SER A 47 9.67 -5.83 2.89
C SER A 47 8.23 -5.82 3.36
N ALA A 48 7.37 -6.42 2.56
CA ALA A 48 5.96 -6.58 2.91
C ALA A 48 5.44 -7.85 2.25
N ALA A 49 4.84 -8.72 3.03
CA ALA A 49 4.27 -9.97 2.55
C ALA A 49 2.90 -10.19 3.16
N ILE A 50 1.94 -10.59 2.34
CA ILE A 50 0.62 -10.96 2.81
C ILE A 50 0.75 -12.30 3.55
N THR A 51 0.39 -12.32 4.82
CA THR A 51 0.49 -13.52 5.66
C THR A 51 -0.84 -14.23 5.83
N SER A 52 -1.95 -13.50 5.73
CA SER A 52 -3.29 -14.12 5.75
C SER A 52 -4.31 -13.18 5.13
N ILE A 53 -5.31 -13.79 4.47
CA ILE A 53 -6.47 -13.07 3.97
C ILE A 53 -7.60 -13.35 4.95
N VAL A 54 -8.15 -12.29 5.56
CA VAL A 54 -9.17 -12.43 6.60
C VAL A 54 -10.55 -12.50 5.99
N GLU A 55 -10.84 -11.64 5.01
CA GLU A 55 -12.18 -11.52 4.46
C GLU A 55 -12.11 -10.98 3.04
N VAL A 56 -12.96 -11.53 2.17
CA VAL A 56 -13.18 -11.02 0.81
C VAL A 56 -14.68 -10.97 0.63
N GLU A 57 -15.24 -9.80 0.31
CA GLU A 57 -16.67 -9.65 0.12
C GLU A 57 -16.99 -8.65 -0.98
N PRO A 58 -18.14 -8.83 -1.67
CA PRO A 58 -18.58 -7.84 -2.64
C PRO A 58 -18.99 -6.55 -1.92
N VAL A 59 -18.74 -5.43 -2.61
CA VAL A 59 -19.14 -4.11 -2.12
C VAL A 59 -20.22 -3.59 -3.07
N THR A 60 -21.35 -3.19 -2.49
CA THR A 60 -22.52 -2.79 -3.27
C THR A 60 -22.48 -1.32 -3.66
N ALA A 61 -23.28 -0.98 -4.68
CA ALA A 61 -23.46 0.41 -5.08
C ALA A 61 -24.04 1.27 -3.96
N GLU A 62 -24.79 0.68 -3.04
CA GLU A 62 -25.35 1.37 -1.87
C GLU A 62 -24.26 1.90 -0.95
N MET A 63 -23.08 1.30 -0.98
CA MET A 63 -21.92 1.73 -0.22
C MET A 63 -21.08 2.76 -0.98
N GLY A 64 -21.56 3.23 -2.13
CA GLY A 64 -20.87 4.22 -2.94
C GLY A 64 -19.76 3.67 -3.84
N ALA A 65 -19.65 2.36 -3.96
CA ALA A 65 -18.60 1.73 -4.75
C ALA A 65 -19.00 1.59 -6.23
N PRO A 66 -18.02 1.62 -7.16
CA PRO A 66 -18.30 1.29 -8.55
C PRO A 66 -18.80 -0.16 -8.70
N PRO A 67 -19.46 -0.49 -9.80
CA PRO A 67 -19.84 -1.88 -10.08
C PRO A 67 -18.60 -2.80 -10.10
N ASN A 68 -18.79 -4.05 -9.75
CA ASN A 68 -17.74 -5.08 -9.76
C ASN A 68 -16.59 -4.77 -8.79
N THR A 69 -16.92 -4.23 -7.63
CA THR A 69 -15.95 -3.92 -6.58
C THR A 69 -16.03 -4.98 -5.47
N ILE A 70 -14.87 -5.38 -4.99
CA ILE A 70 -14.76 -6.22 -3.79
C ILE A 70 -13.95 -5.49 -2.73
N GLY A 71 -14.23 -5.82 -1.48
CA GLY A 71 -13.41 -5.41 -0.34
C GLY A 71 -12.57 -6.59 0.12
N VAL A 72 -11.30 -6.36 0.36
CA VAL A 72 -10.37 -7.39 0.85
C VAL A 72 -9.70 -6.89 2.12
N LEU A 73 -9.83 -7.68 3.18
CA LEU A 73 -9.14 -7.44 4.45
C LEU A 73 -8.07 -8.50 4.61
N PHE A 74 -6.83 -8.07 4.81
CA PHE A 74 -5.71 -9.01 4.91
C PHE A 74 -4.63 -8.46 5.84
N HIS A 75 -3.81 -9.37 6.36
CA HIS A 75 -2.66 -9.04 7.19
C HIS A 75 -1.38 -9.05 6.38
N VAL A 76 -0.52 -8.09 6.67
CA VAL A 76 0.78 -7.94 6.03
C VAL A 76 1.84 -7.92 7.12
N THR A 77 2.85 -8.76 6.99
CA THR A 77 4.05 -8.67 7.80
C THR A 77 5.06 -7.81 7.04
N THR A 78 5.58 -6.80 7.70
CA THR A 78 6.40 -5.79 7.06
C THR A 78 7.60 -5.41 7.91
N THR A 79 8.65 -4.99 7.24
CA THR A 79 9.86 -4.42 7.83
C THR A 79 10.18 -3.13 7.09
N ASN A 80 10.42 -2.06 7.82
CA ASN A 80 10.69 -0.76 7.19
C ASN A 80 12.10 -0.66 6.60
N GLY A 81 13.05 -1.39 7.15
CA GLY A 81 14.44 -1.37 6.67
C GLY A 81 15.17 -0.10 7.07
N THR A 82 16.09 0.32 6.23
CA THR A 82 16.95 1.48 6.48
C THR A 82 16.57 2.60 5.53
N SER A 83 16.48 3.81 6.06
CA SER A 83 16.24 4.99 5.25
C SER A 83 17.20 6.11 5.63
N CYS A 84 17.49 6.97 4.66
CA CYS A 84 18.26 8.18 4.86
C CYS A 84 17.46 9.33 4.30
N GLN A 85 17.30 10.37 5.10
CA GLN A 85 16.61 11.59 4.67
C GLN A 85 17.48 12.78 5.08
N GLY A 86 18.03 13.44 4.08
CA GLY A 86 19.07 14.43 4.33
C GLY A 86 20.30 13.75 4.91
N GLN A 87 20.67 14.14 6.13
CA GLN A 87 21.81 13.56 6.84
C GLN A 87 21.38 12.57 7.94
N ARG A 88 20.09 12.29 8.04
CA ARG A 88 19.55 11.43 9.08
C ARG A 88 19.34 10.03 8.55
N ILE A 89 19.95 9.06 9.22
CA ILE A 89 19.78 7.63 8.90
C ILE A 89 18.94 6.99 9.99
N VAL A 90 17.90 6.29 9.58
CA VAL A 90 17.00 5.55 10.46
C VAL A 90 17.04 4.09 10.06
N VAL A 91 17.32 3.22 11.03
CA VAL A 91 17.32 1.77 10.83
C VAL A 91 16.16 1.21 11.62
N SER A 92 15.29 0.45 10.96
CA SER A 92 14.14 -0.18 11.59
C SER A 92 14.03 -1.62 11.08
N ASP A 93 14.70 -2.52 11.78
CA ASP A 93 14.77 -3.94 11.40
C ASP A 93 13.66 -4.76 12.05
N ASN A 94 12.84 -4.14 12.91
CA ASN A 94 11.76 -4.86 13.56
C ASN A 94 10.65 -5.19 12.56
N GLU A 95 10.22 -6.44 12.63
CA GLU A 95 9.11 -6.95 11.85
C GLU A 95 7.82 -6.67 12.62
N TYR A 96 6.79 -6.23 11.92
CA TYR A 96 5.49 -6.01 12.52
C TYR A 96 4.38 -6.36 11.54
N THR A 97 3.17 -6.57 12.08
CA THR A 97 2.01 -6.96 11.28
C THR A 97 1.00 -5.81 11.25
N VAL A 98 0.53 -5.53 10.06
CA VAL A 98 -0.48 -4.49 9.82
C VAL A 98 -1.63 -5.11 9.05
N SER A 99 -2.85 -4.70 9.36
CA SER A 99 -4.02 -5.07 8.55
C SER A 99 -4.27 -4.00 7.50
N PHE A 100 -4.57 -4.46 6.30
CA PHE A 100 -4.96 -3.58 5.19
C PHE A 100 -6.37 -3.92 4.77
N ALA A 101 -7.17 -2.90 4.49
CA ALA A 101 -8.45 -3.03 3.81
C ALA A 101 -8.34 -2.33 2.47
N LEU A 102 -8.51 -3.08 1.39
CA LEU A 102 -8.46 -2.53 0.04
C LEU A 102 -9.77 -2.77 -0.67
N PHE A 103 -10.24 -1.78 -1.39
CA PHE A 103 -11.34 -1.91 -2.33
C PHE A 103 -10.75 -1.99 -3.72
N MET A 104 -11.16 -3.02 -4.47
CA MET A 104 -10.62 -3.32 -5.79
C MET A 104 -11.77 -3.47 -6.76
N THR A 105 -11.66 -2.83 -7.91
CA THR A 105 -12.69 -2.84 -8.94
C THR A 105 -12.17 -3.54 -10.19
N TRP A 106 -12.95 -4.46 -10.72
CA TRP A 106 -12.62 -5.16 -11.97
C TRP A 106 -12.89 -4.26 -13.17
N GLN A 107 -11.88 -4.08 -14.01
CA GLN A 107 -11.94 -3.19 -15.17
C GLN A 107 -12.16 -3.93 -16.49
N GLY A 108 -12.49 -5.23 -16.43
CA GLY A 108 -12.67 -6.04 -17.63
C GLY A 108 -11.44 -6.86 -18.02
N ASP A 109 -10.27 -6.41 -17.66
CA ASP A 109 -9.00 -7.08 -17.95
C ASP A 109 -8.05 -7.13 -16.75
N ARG A 110 -8.33 -6.34 -15.72
CA ARG A 110 -7.49 -6.30 -14.51
C ARG A 110 -8.25 -5.69 -13.34
N TRP A 111 -7.72 -5.91 -12.15
CA TRP A 111 -8.19 -5.27 -10.93
C TRP A 111 -7.41 -4.00 -10.67
N LEU A 112 -8.09 -2.93 -10.28
CA LEU A 112 -7.47 -1.71 -9.81
C LEU A 112 -7.90 -1.42 -8.39
N VAL A 113 -6.97 -0.93 -7.58
CA VAL A 113 -7.29 -0.43 -6.24
C VAL A 113 -8.02 0.89 -6.40
N THR A 114 -9.22 0.98 -5.84
CA THR A 114 -10.06 2.17 -5.93
C THR A 114 -10.22 2.88 -4.60
N ASP A 115 -9.89 2.20 -3.49
CA ASP A 115 -9.85 2.80 -2.17
C ASP A 115 -9.09 1.86 -1.23
N GLY A 116 -8.73 2.37 -0.06
CA GLY A 116 -8.06 1.56 0.93
C GLY A 116 -7.82 2.32 2.21
N ASN A 117 -7.57 1.55 3.28
CA ASN A 117 -7.15 2.12 4.55
C ASN A 117 -6.45 1.07 5.40
N ILE A 118 -5.85 1.52 6.49
CA ILE A 118 -5.34 0.66 7.53
C ILE A 118 -6.34 0.74 8.66
N PRO A 119 -7.05 -0.37 8.99
CA PRO A 119 -8.06 -0.35 10.03
C PRO A 119 -7.51 0.14 11.36
N HIS A 120 -8.31 0.90 12.06
CA HIS A 120 -7.92 1.66 13.25
C HIS A 120 -7.33 0.80 14.38
N GLY A 121 -7.83 -0.41 14.53
CA GLY A 121 -7.36 -1.30 15.59
C GLY A 121 -5.91 -1.75 15.44
N ASN A 122 -5.26 -1.45 14.33
CA ASN A 122 -3.89 -1.88 14.01
C ASN A 122 -2.88 -0.75 14.07
N ASP A 123 -3.28 0.42 14.53
CA ASP A 123 -2.41 1.58 14.62
C ASP A 123 -1.53 1.58 15.88
N LYS A 124 -1.44 0.48 16.52
CA LYS A 124 -0.77 0.37 17.82
C LYS A 124 0.60 -0.21 17.73
#